data_11670eaf712bf414832d74b5e45a58cf
#
_entry.id   11670eaf712bf414832d74b5e45a58cf
#
_cell.length_a   1.000
_cell.length_b   1.000
_cell.length_c   1.000
_cell.angle_alpha   90.00
_cell.angle_beta   90.00
_cell.angle_gamma   90.00
#
_symmetry.space_group_name_H-M   'P 1'
#
loop_
_entity.id
_entity.type
_entity.pdbx_description
1 polymer ?
#
loop_
_entity_poly.entity_id
_entity_poly.type
_entity_poly.pdbx_seq_one_letter_code
_entity_poly.pdbx_strand_id
1 'polypeptide(L)'
;MRSRVALSQALLFLALTLPAAAEDDRKLSFRHDVLPVLSKAGCNGGGCHGALAGKGGFRLSLNAYDPATDHYNITRENRGRRIEFAAPASSLFVTKPTAAVRHKGGKVLHENSEAYRILTRWIQQGAPGPSDGDPTIERVEMSPTLSQLKKGQAQQLTVRAFFSDGTERDVTRWARFASTDATVAEVDEATGLAKVIGHGEGAVTAWYSGQIALARITSPWPSDIPDEVYSQTPRRNVIDDAVLGQLRRLNLKPSPRSSDSEFIRRVHLDVVGMLPTPEVTRAFLADPSETKRDAMIESLLAQPEFVDYWTYRLSDLFLISGRKLRPGTEPTTATTV
;
A
#
# COMPACT_ATOMS: atom_id res chain seq x y z
N MET A 1 -54.18 -35.01 34.32
CA MET A 1 -53.67 -35.68 33.11
C MET A 1 -53.95 -34.83 31.87
N ARG A 2 -53.02 -34.11 31.37
CA ARG A 2 -52.99 -33.58 29.98
C ARG A 2 -51.53 -33.41 29.56
N SER A 3 -51.03 -34.36 28.74
CA SER A 3 -49.71 -34.35 28.11
C SER A 3 -49.61 -33.22 27.10
N ARG A 4 -48.51 -32.42 27.17
CA ARG A 4 -48.11 -31.52 26.11
C ARG A 4 -46.94 -32.15 25.35
N VAL A 5 -47.20 -32.49 24.10
CA VAL A 5 -46.20 -32.95 23.14
C VAL A 5 -45.53 -31.71 22.59
N ALA A 6 -44.21 -31.58 22.79
CA ALA A 6 -43.37 -30.54 22.16
C ALA A 6 -42.89 -31.04 20.79
N LEU A 7 -43.32 -30.37 19.71
CA LEU A 7 -42.81 -30.58 18.38
C LEU A 7 -41.51 -29.78 18.22
N SER A 8 -40.38 -30.49 18.13
CA SER A 8 -39.11 -29.88 17.72
C SER A 8 -39.06 -29.80 16.16
N GLN A 9 -39.09 -28.57 15.63
CA GLN A 9 -38.80 -28.32 14.23
C GLN A 9 -37.28 -28.25 14.04
N ALA A 10 -36.71 -29.26 13.45
CA ALA A 10 -35.32 -29.26 12.95
C ALA A 10 -35.29 -28.52 11.60
N LEU A 11 -34.74 -27.31 11.58
CA LEU A 11 -34.41 -26.60 10.35
C LEU A 11 -33.20 -27.26 9.71
N LEU A 12 -33.43 -27.97 8.62
CA LEU A 12 -32.40 -28.55 7.76
C LEU A 12 -31.82 -27.41 6.87
N PHE A 13 -30.66 -26.88 7.23
CA PHE A 13 -29.90 -26.00 6.34
C PHE A 13 -29.31 -26.82 5.18
N LEU A 14 -29.96 -26.72 4.04
CA LEU A 14 -29.45 -27.26 2.76
C LEU A 14 -28.38 -26.29 2.26
N ALA A 15 -27.11 -26.57 2.57
CA ALA A 15 -25.99 -25.84 1.97
C ALA A 15 -25.93 -26.22 0.47
N LEU A 16 -26.38 -25.29 -0.40
CA LEU A 16 -26.11 -25.38 -1.83
C LEU A 16 -24.62 -25.23 -2.05
N THR A 17 -23.91 -26.34 -2.18
CA THR A 17 -22.57 -26.35 -2.74
C THR A 17 -22.71 -26.13 -4.25
N LEU A 18 -22.46 -24.91 -4.69
CA LEU A 18 -22.28 -24.61 -6.12
C LEU A 18 -21.05 -25.38 -6.61
N PRO A 19 -21.14 -26.08 -7.73
CA PRO A 19 -20.00 -26.84 -8.25
C PRO A 19 -18.89 -25.86 -8.70
N ALA A 20 -17.67 -26.10 -8.24
CA ALA A 20 -16.44 -25.41 -8.63
C ALA A 20 -16.00 -25.73 -10.09
N ALA A 21 -16.93 -26.14 -10.97
CA ALA A 21 -16.63 -26.62 -12.32
C ALA A 21 -16.68 -25.54 -13.42
N ALA A 22 -17.04 -24.28 -13.11
CA ALA A 22 -17.19 -23.23 -14.14
C ALA A 22 -15.90 -22.46 -14.46
N GLU A 23 -14.79 -22.73 -13.78
CA GLU A 23 -13.53 -21.98 -13.98
C GLU A 23 -12.65 -22.59 -15.09
N ASP A 24 -13.00 -23.74 -15.61
CA ASP A 24 -12.11 -24.53 -16.48
C ASP A 24 -12.14 -24.14 -17.98
N ASP A 25 -13.11 -23.35 -18.43
CA ASP A 25 -13.24 -22.99 -19.85
C ASP A 25 -12.94 -21.50 -20.15
N ARG A 26 -12.64 -20.72 -19.13
CA ARG A 26 -12.34 -19.28 -19.26
C ARG A 26 -11.02 -19.05 -20.02
N LYS A 27 -11.05 -18.18 -21.03
CA LYS A 27 -9.84 -17.66 -21.68
C LYS A 27 -9.04 -16.83 -20.67
N LEU A 28 -7.78 -17.18 -20.47
CA LEU A 28 -6.90 -16.47 -19.54
C LEU A 28 -6.37 -15.18 -20.15
N SER A 29 -6.45 -14.09 -19.38
CA SER A 29 -5.87 -12.81 -19.73
C SER A 29 -4.39 -12.76 -19.32
N PHE A 30 -3.54 -12.28 -20.21
CA PHE A 30 -2.14 -12.05 -19.86
C PHE A 30 -2.01 -11.01 -18.75
N ARG A 31 -2.78 -9.90 -18.85
CA ARG A 31 -2.75 -8.79 -17.87
C ARG A 31 -3.26 -9.21 -16.50
N HIS A 32 -4.36 -9.98 -16.46
CA HIS A 32 -5.11 -10.19 -15.21
C HIS A 32 -4.95 -11.57 -14.60
N ASP A 33 -4.33 -12.51 -15.31
CA ASP A 33 -4.09 -13.87 -14.80
C ASP A 33 -2.60 -14.21 -14.79
N VAL A 34 -1.83 -13.92 -15.86
CA VAL A 34 -0.42 -14.30 -15.95
C VAL A 34 0.50 -13.31 -15.21
N LEU A 35 0.37 -12.02 -15.48
CA LEU A 35 1.23 -11.01 -14.84
C LEU A 35 1.09 -10.99 -13.31
N PRO A 36 -0.10 -11.12 -12.70
CA PRO A 36 -0.23 -11.25 -11.24
C PRO A 36 0.51 -12.46 -10.66
N VAL A 37 0.49 -13.61 -11.35
CA VAL A 37 1.28 -14.78 -10.96
C VAL A 37 2.78 -14.45 -10.93
N LEU A 38 3.30 -13.79 -11.99
CA LEU A 38 4.71 -13.42 -12.06
C LEU A 38 5.11 -12.41 -10.99
N SER A 39 4.23 -11.45 -10.72
CA SER A 39 4.44 -10.42 -9.69
C SER A 39 4.43 -11.03 -8.30
N LYS A 40 3.48 -11.93 -7.99
CA LYS A 40 3.38 -12.65 -6.71
C LYS A 40 4.61 -13.53 -6.48
N ALA A 41 5.07 -14.23 -7.50
CA ALA A 41 6.27 -15.05 -7.44
C ALA A 41 7.58 -14.23 -7.43
N GLY A 42 7.52 -12.89 -7.53
CA GLY A 42 8.68 -12.01 -7.53
C GLY A 42 9.50 -12.03 -8.82
N CYS A 43 9.00 -12.66 -9.90
CA CYS A 43 9.74 -12.82 -11.15
C CYS A 43 10.10 -11.48 -11.80
N ASN A 44 9.21 -10.49 -11.76
CA ASN A 44 9.37 -9.15 -12.31
C ASN A 44 9.84 -8.11 -11.28
N GLY A 45 10.31 -8.56 -10.12
CA GLY A 45 10.95 -7.69 -9.12
C GLY A 45 12.36 -7.26 -9.54
N GLY A 46 12.85 -6.12 -8.99
CA GLY A 46 14.17 -5.57 -9.29
C GLY A 46 15.35 -6.50 -8.93
N GLY A 47 15.17 -7.43 -8.01
CA GLY A 47 16.14 -8.46 -7.68
C GLY A 47 16.20 -9.62 -8.68
N CYS A 48 15.21 -9.75 -9.57
CA CYS A 48 15.06 -10.82 -10.55
C CYS A 48 15.02 -10.26 -11.98
N HIS A 49 14.02 -10.64 -12.79
CA HIS A 49 13.95 -10.26 -14.20
C HIS A 49 13.46 -8.82 -14.43
N GLY A 50 12.91 -8.12 -13.40
CA GLY A 50 12.52 -6.72 -13.46
C GLY A 50 13.68 -5.71 -13.37
N ALA A 51 14.92 -6.18 -13.14
CA ALA A 51 16.10 -5.32 -13.24
C ALA A 51 16.28 -4.80 -14.67
N LEU A 52 16.89 -3.62 -14.84
CA LEU A 52 17.07 -2.99 -16.15
C LEU A 52 17.78 -3.91 -17.16
N ALA A 53 18.79 -4.66 -16.73
CA ALA A 53 19.51 -5.64 -17.55
C ALA A 53 18.84 -7.02 -17.57
N GLY A 54 17.78 -7.25 -16.80
CA GLY A 54 17.21 -8.57 -16.58
C GLY A 54 18.17 -9.54 -15.86
N LYS A 55 17.87 -10.82 -15.95
CA LYS A 55 18.77 -11.91 -15.47
C LYS A 55 18.83 -13.05 -16.47
N GLY A 56 20.06 -13.50 -16.78
CA GLY A 56 20.27 -14.65 -17.67
C GLY A 56 19.73 -14.43 -19.09
N GLY A 57 19.76 -13.20 -19.59
CA GLY A 57 19.21 -12.84 -20.89
C GLY A 57 17.69 -12.86 -20.98
N PHE A 58 17.00 -12.80 -19.82
CA PHE A 58 15.56 -12.64 -19.75
C PHE A 58 15.22 -11.42 -18.90
N ARG A 59 14.41 -10.52 -19.47
CA ARG A 59 13.97 -9.29 -18.86
C ARG A 59 12.44 -9.24 -18.83
N LEU A 60 11.90 -8.74 -17.72
CA LEU A 60 10.51 -8.34 -17.58
C LEU A 60 10.45 -6.86 -17.16
N SER A 61 9.34 -6.22 -17.40
CA SER A 61 9.10 -4.88 -16.87
C SER A 61 8.96 -4.93 -15.35
N LEU A 62 9.48 -3.91 -14.66
CA LEU A 62 9.40 -3.84 -13.20
C LEU A 62 7.93 -3.78 -12.75
N ASN A 63 7.52 -4.72 -11.90
CA ASN A 63 6.15 -4.83 -11.40
C ASN A 63 5.06 -4.88 -12.50
N ALA A 64 5.39 -5.42 -13.68
CA ALA A 64 4.46 -5.59 -14.81
C ALA A 64 3.91 -4.28 -15.41
N TYR A 65 4.70 -3.20 -15.41
CA TYR A 65 4.25 -1.91 -15.93
C TYR A 65 4.08 -1.88 -17.46
N ASP A 66 4.77 -2.75 -18.20
CA ASP A 66 4.70 -2.85 -19.67
C ASP A 66 4.32 -4.27 -20.12
N PRO A 67 3.03 -4.60 -20.13
CA PRO A 67 2.53 -5.94 -20.49
C PRO A 67 2.87 -6.37 -21.90
N ALA A 68 2.94 -5.43 -22.86
CA ALA A 68 3.22 -5.76 -24.25
C ALA A 68 4.68 -6.23 -24.41
N THR A 69 5.62 -5.50 -23.84
CA THR A 69 7.04 -5.90 -23.82
C THR A 69 7.24 -7.20 -23.04
N ASP A 70 6.57 -7.38 -21.92
CA ASP A 70 6.66 -8.62 -21.13
C ASP A 70 6.19 -9.83 -21.93
N HIS A 71 5.06 -9.72 -22.60
CA HIS A 71 4.54 -10.77 -23.46
C HIS A 71 5.51 -11.10 -24.61
N TYR A 72 6.04 -10.08 -25.30
CA TYR A 72 7.03 -10.26 -26.35
C TYR A 72 8.29 -10.98 -25.83
N ASN A 73 8.82 -10.55 -24.68
CA ASN A 73 10.01 -11.13 -24.08
C ASN A 73 9.79 -12.59 -23.65
N ILE A 74 8.59 -12.95 -23.23
CA ILE A 74 8.24 -14.33 -22.86
C ILE A 74 8.09 -15.19 -24.13
N THR A 75 7.34 -14.71 -25.12
CA THR A 75 6.85 -15.56 -26.23
C THR A 75 7.68 -15.50 -27.50
N ARG A 76 8.38 -14.39 -27.77
CA ARG A 76 9.05 -14.15 -29.06
C ARG A 76 10.55 -13.96 -28.94
N GLU A 77 11.03 -13.28 -27.90
CA GLU A 77 12.45 -13.01 -27.74
C GLU A 77 13.29 -14.29 -27.74
N ASN A 78 14.51 -14.21 -28.25
CA ASN A 78 15.42 -15.36 -28.38
C ASN A 78 14.78 -16.54 -29.15
N ARG A 79 14.07 -16.23 -30.24
CA ARG A 79 13.38 -17.21 -31.13
C ARG A 79 12.28 -17.99 -30.41
N GLY A 80 11.62 -17.41 -29.41
CA GLY A 80 10.51 -18.03 -28.71
C GLY A 80 10.88 -19.25 -27.82
N ARG A 81 12.17 -19.48 -27.58
CA ARG A 81 12.65 -20.72 -26.88
C ARG A 81 12.10 -20.92 -25.47
N ARG A 82 11.41 -19.92 -24.91
CA ARG A 82 10.87 -20.02 -23.54
C ARG A 82 9.53 -20.72 -23.47
N ILE A 83 8.83 -20.81 -24.60
CA ILE A 83 7.50 -21.40 -24.70
C ILE A 83 7.53 -22.63 -25.59
N GLU A 84 6.92 -23.71 -25.14
CA GLU A 84 6.69 -24.95 -25.90
C GLU A 84 5.19 -25.23 -25.94
N PHE A 85 4.58 -24.98 -27.11
CA PHE A 85 3.13 -25.10 -27.27
C PHE A 85 2.65 -26.53 -27.32
N ALA A 86 3.46 -27.44 -27.86
CA ALA A 86 3.11 -28.87 -27.94
C ALA A 86 3.15 -29.55 -26.57
N ALA A 87 4.00 -29.04 -25.65
CA ALA A 87 4.13 -29.56 -24.31
C ALA A 87 4.28 -28.42 -23.30
N PRO A 88 3.21 -27.69 -22.96
CA PRO A 88 3.26 -26.47 -22.14
C PRO A 88 4.08 -26.59 -20.84
N ALA A 89 3.96 -27.73 -20.14
CA ALA A 89 4.71 -28.02 -18.93
C ALA A 89 6.23 -28.13 -19.15
N SER A 90 6.69 -28.41 -20.38
CA SER A 90 8.10 -28.48 -20.75
C SER A 90 8.72 -27.13 -21.12
N SER A 91 7.90 -26.06 -21.18
CA SER A 91 8.37 -24.71 -21.45
C SER A 91 9.45 -24.26 -20.46
N LEU A 92 10.53 -23.62 -20.92
CA LEU A 92 11.53 -23.05 -20.02
C LEU A 92 10.94 -22.01 -19.07
N PHE A 93 9.88 -21.33 -19.50
CA PHE A 93 9.10 -20.39 -18.70
C PHE A 93 8.43 -21.03 -17.48
N VAL A 94 8.17 -22.35 -17.52
CA VAL A 94 7.60 -23.15 -16.44
C VAL A 94 8.66 -23.97 -15.71
N THR A 95 9.55 -24.64 -16.45
CA THR A 95 10.54 -25.57 -15.88
C THR A 95 11.63 -24.89 -15.08
N LYS A 96 11.96 -23.63 -15.39
CA LYS A 96 12.93 -22.84 -14.63
C LYS A 96 12.39 -22.47 -13.22
N PRO A 97 11.22 -21.80 -13.08
CA PRO A 97 10.72 -21.43 -11.76
C PRO A 97 10.29 -22.63 -10.89
N THR A 98 9.98 -23.81 -11.50
CA THR A 98 9.75 -25.06 -10.76
C THR A 98 11.05 -25.74 -10.32
N ALA A 99 12.20 -25.25 -10.78
CA ALA A 99 13.53 -25.87 -10.59
C ALA A 99 13.71 -27.26 -11.25
N ALA A 100 12.80 -27.67 -12.16
CA ALA A 100 12.99 -28.84 -13.01
C ALA A 100 14.22 -28.66 -13.93
N VAL A 101 14.52 -27.40 -14.31
CA VAL A 101 15.77 -26.97 -14.90
C VAL A 101 16.44 -25.97 -13.98
N ARG A 102 17.77 -26.07 -13.82
CA ARG A 102 18.54 -25.19 -12.92
C ARG A 102 18.16 -23.71 -13.07
N HIS A 103 17.73 -23.10 -11.99
CA HIS A 103 17.31 -21.70 -11.90
C HIS A 103 18.03 -21.00 -10.76
N LYS A 104 18.73 -19.89 -11.06
CA LYS A 104 19.51 -19.13 -10.05
C LYS A 104 18.60 -18.49 -8.99
N GLY A 105 17.33 -18.19 -9.35
CA GLY A 105 16.30 -17.69 -8.43
C GLY A 105 15.67 -18.73 -7.50
N GLY A 106 16.12 -20.00 -7.60
CA GLY A 106 15.55 -21.11 -6.82
C GLY A 106 14.18 -21.59 -7.34
N LYS A 107 13.51 -22.39 -6.52
CA LYS A 107 12.15 -22.88 -6.79
C LYS A 107 11.16 -21.85 -6.25
N VAL A 108 10.48 -21.16 -7.13
CA VAL A 108 9.48 -20.10 -6.82
C VAL A 108 8.07 -20.48 -7.27
N LEU A 109 7.93 -21.60 -8.00
CA LEU A 109 6.68 -22.14 -8.50
C LEU A 109 6.56 -23.62 -8.13
N HIS A 110 5.41 -24.04 -7.61
CA HIS A 110 5.13 -25.43 -7.28
C HIS A 110 4.21 -26.03 -8.32
N GLU A 111 4.52 -27.25 -8.83
CA GLU A 111 3.82 -27.91 -9.93
C GLU A 111 2.33 -28.16 -9.65
N ASN A 112 1.94 -28.35 -8.39
CA ASN A 112 0.54 -28.54 -8.01
C ASN A 112 -0.17 -27.22 -7.64
N SER A 113 0.50 -26.07 -7.78
CA SER A 113 -0.08 -24.78 -7.44
C SER A 113 -1.02 -24.26 -8.51
N GLU A 114 -1.93 -23.39 -8.12
CA GLU A 114 -2.79 -22.68 -9.07
C GLU A 114 -1.97 -21.80 -10.03
N ALA A 115 -0.92 -21.15 -9.52
CA ALA A 115 0.02 -20.38 -10.33
C ALA A 115 0.61 -21.22 -11.49
N TYR A 116 1.01 -22.45 -11.19
CA TYR A 116 1.50 -23.38 -12.23
C TYR A 116 0.40 -23.71 -13.25
N ARG A 117 -0.83 -24.01 -12.77
CA ARG A 117 -1.95 -24.30 -13.67
C ARG A 117 -2.31 -23.12 -14.56
N ILE A 118 -2.28 -21.90 -14.04
CA ILE A 118 -2.52 -20.69 -14.84
C ILE A 118 -1.47 -20.56 -15.94
N LEU A 119 -0.19 -20.68 -15.63
CA LEU A 119 0.87 -20.53 -16.63
C LEU A 119 0.82 -21.61 -17.71
N THR A 120 0.65 -22.87 -17.33
CA THR A 120 0.59 -24.00 -18.29
C THR A 120 -0.66 -23.90 -19.18
N ARG A 121 -1.82 -23.58 -18.60
CA ARG A 121 -3.05 -23.40 -19.34
C ARG A 121 -3.02 -22.20 -20.27
N TRP A 122 -2.42 -21.07 -19.86
CA TRP A 122 -2.23 -19.92 -20.72
C TRP A 122 -1.37 -20.27 -21.96
N ILE A 123 -0.31 -21.07 -21.78
CA ILE A 123 0.49 -21.57 -22.90
C ILE A 123 -0.34 -22.50 -23.77
N GLN A 124 -1.12 -23.42 -23.18
CA GLN A 124 -2.01 -24.34 -23.89
C GLN A 124 -3.05 -23.59 -24.74
N GLN A 125 -3.52 -22.43 -24.27
CA GLN A 125 -4.44 -21.55 -25.01
C GLN A 125 -3.77 -20.73 -26.11
N GLY A 126 -2.49 -21.00 -26.43
CA GLY A 126 -1.72 -20.28 -27.44
C GLY A 126 -0.99 -19.05 -26.94
N ALA A 127 -0.84 -18.93 -25.63
CA ALA A 127 -0.18 -17.79 -24.96
C ALA A 127 -0.69 -16.42 -25.47
N PRO A 128 -2.01 -16.12 -25.35
CA PRO A 128 -2.57 -14.88 -25.85
C PRO A 128 -1.91 -13.67 -25.19
N GLY A 129 -1.61 -12.63 -25.98
CA GLY A 129 -1.03 -11.38 -25.52
C GLY A 129 -2.07 -10.46 -24.88
N PRO A 130 -1.60 -9.31 -24.35
CA PRO A 130 -2.49 -8.26 -23.91
C PRO A 130 -3.28 -7.71 -25.11
N SER A 131 -4.54 -7.39 -24.88
CA SER A 131 -5.46 -6.83 -25.88
C SER A 131 -5.94 -5.46 -25.45
N ASP A 132 -6.24 -4.59 -26.41
CA ASP A 132 -6.88 -3.29 -26.15
C ASP A 132 -8.32 -3.46 -25.61
N GLY A 133 -8.93 -4.64 -25.83
CA GLY A 133 -10.22 -5.01 -25.27
C GLY A 133 -10.13 -5.59 -23.85
N ASP A 134 -8.95 -5.76 -23.27
CA ASP A 134 -8.83 -6.19 -21.87
C ASP A 134 -9.40 -5.10 -20.96
N PRO A 135 -10.27 -5.43 -19.98
CA PRO A 135 -10.73 -4.44 -19.03
C PRO A 135 -9.56 -3.85 -18.24
N THR A 136 -9.60 -2.55 -17.97
CA THR A 136 -8.59 -1.88 -17.14
C THR A 136 -8.97 -1.94 -15.67
N ILE A 137 -7.97 -1.96 -14.77
CA ILE A 137 -8.24 -1.89 -13.34
C ILE A 137 -8.50 -0.42 -13.00
N GLU A 138 -9.70 -0.10 -12.55
CA GLU A 138 -10.07 1.25 -12.12
C GLU A 138 -9.59 1.54 -10.71
N ARG A 139 -9.75 0.56 -9.81
CA ARG A 139 -9.31 0.68 -8.42
C ARG A 139 -9.10 -0.68 -7.78
N VAL A 140 -8.29 -0.68 -6.73
CA VAL A 140 -8.06 -1.83 -5.85
C VAL A 140 -8.38 -1.42 -4.43
N GLU A 141 -9.18 -2.21 -3.74
CA GLU A 141 -9.61 -1.94 -2.37
C GLU A 141 -9.17 -3.05 -1.43
N MET A 142 -8.76 -2.70 -0.23
CA MET A 142 -8.45 -3.65 0.85
C MET A 142 -9.54 -3.59 1.92
N SER A 143 -9.95 -4.73 2.41
CA SER A 143 -10.96 -4.85 3.46
C SER A 143 -10.47 -5.75 4.61
N PRO A 144 -10.69 -5.32 5.87
CA PRO A 144 -11.19 -4.01 6.28
C PRO A 144 -10.14 -2.92 6.06
N THR A 145 -10.58 -1.67 5.78
CA THR A 145 -9.68 -0.51 5.60
C THR A 145 -9.10 0.02 6.91
N LEU A 146 -9.80 -0.22 8.02
CA LEU A 146 -9.40 0.18 9.36
C LEU A 146 -9.71 -0.94 10.34
N SER A 147 -8.73 -1.33 11.14
CA SER A 147 -8.88 -2.32 12.21
C SER A 147 -8.28 -1.79 13.50
N GLN A 148 -9.03 -1.91 14.58
CA GLN A 148 -8.50 -1.66 15.93
C GLN A 148 -8.40 -2.99 16.66
N LEU A 149 -7.17 -3.40 16.97
CA LEU A 149 -6.85 -4.73 17.47
C LEU A 149 -5.94 -4.64 18.70
N LYS A 150 -6.06 -5.61 19.60
CA LYS A 150 -5.15 -5.74 20.74
C LYS A 150 -3.91 -6.52 20.32
N LYS A 151 -2.80 -6.30 21.02
CA LYS A 151 -1.57 -7.09 20.84
C LYS A 151 -1.87 -8.59 20.91
N GLY A 152 -1.36 -9.34 19.93
CA GLY A 152 -1.56 -10.78 19.77
C GLY A 152 -2.76 -11.17 18.91
N GLN A 153 -3.69 -10.25 18.63
CA GLN A 153 -4.80 -10.50 17.70
C GLN A 153 -4.33 -10.46 16.25
N ALA A 154 -5.06 -11.15 15.40
CA ALA A 154 -4.82 -11.18 13.97
C ALA A 154 -6.09 -10.80 13.19
N GLN A 155 -5.89 -10.25 11.98
CA GLN A 155 -6.92 -9.85 11.04
C GLN A 155 -6.56 -10.36 9.65
N GLN A 156 -7.48 -11.10 9.04
CA GLN A 156 -7.37 -11.41 7.62
C GLN A 156 -7.74 -10.17 6.80
N LEU A 157 -6.82 -9.74 5.95
CA LEU A 157 -7.04 -8.69 4.96
C LEU A 157 -7.37 -9.33 3.62
N THR A 158 -8.37 -8.79 2.93
CA THR A 158 -8.77 -9.21 1.59
C THR A 158 -8.61 -8.06 0.61
N VAL A 159 -8.33 -8.37 -0.66
CA VAL A 159 -8.10 -7.37 -1.71
C VAL A 159 -9.06 -7.63 -2.86
N ARG A 160 -9.81 -6.61 -3.28
CA ARG A 160 -10.69 -6.64 -4.44
C ARG A 160 -10.19 -5.67 -5.51
N ALA A 161 -10.18 -6.12 -6.75
CA ALA A 161 -9.95 -5.30 -7.92
C ALA A 161 -11.28 -5.05 -8.65
N PHE A 162 -11.51 -3.82 -9.07
CA PHE A 162 -12.68 -3.37 -9.83
C PHE A 162 -12.22 -2.98 -11.22
N PHE A 163 -12.95 -3.44 -12.23
CA PHE A 163 -12.56 -3.32 -13.62
C PHE A 163 -13.52 -2.42 -14.41
N SER A 164 -13.04 -1.86 -15.51
CA SER A 164 -13.78 -0.94 -16.38
C SER A 164 -14.99 -1.56 -17.09
N ASP A 165 -15.09 -2.89 -17.11
CA ASP A 165 -16.25 -3.62 -17.60
C ASP A 165 -17.33 -3.83 -16.52
N GLY A 166 -17.16 -3.23 -15.33
CA GLY A 166 -18.04 -3.38 -14.19
C GLY A 166 -17.85 -4.67 -13.39
N THR A 167 -16.92 -5.54 -13.78
CA THR A 167 -16.63 -6.76 -13.00
C THR A 167 -15.75 -6.46 -11.78
N GLU A 168 -15.93 -7.28 -10.74
CA GLU A 168 -15.04 -7.27 -9.57
C GLU A 168 -14.46 -8.67 -9.33
N ARG A 169 -13.22 -8.72 -8.81
CA ARG A 169 -12.55 -9.98 -8.49
C ARG A 169 -11.85 -9.89 -7.14
N ASP A 170 -11.94 -10.99 -6.37
CA ASP A 170 -11.04 -11.18 -5.22
C ASP A 170 -9.65 -11.53 -5.76
N VAL A 171 -8.70 -10.64 -5.47
CA VAL A 171 -7.30 -10.77 -5.90
C VAL A 171 -6.36 -10.96 -4.72
N THR A 172 -6.88 -11.26 -3.54
CA THR A 172 -6.12 -11.41 -2.28
C THR A 172 -4.93 -12.33 -2.46
N ARG A 173 -5.12 -13.49 -3.08
CA ARG A 173 -4.04 -14.47 -3.31
C ARG A 173 -2.93 -13.97 -4.24
N TRP A 174 -3.23 -13.01 -5.11
CA TRP A 174 -2.29 -12.45 -6.09
C TRP A 174 -1.68 -11.13 -5.65
N ALA A 175 -2.21 -10.53 -4.59
CA ALA A 175 -1.64 -9.33 -3.99
C ALA A 175 -0.38 -9.67 -3.18
N ARG A 176 0.59 -8.77 -3.16
CA ARG A 176 1.77 -8.82 -2.30
C ARG A 176 1.54 -7.88 -1.13
N PHE A 177 1.59 -8.42 0.07
CA PHE A 177 1.38 -7.62 1.28
C PHE A 177 2.71 -7.19 1.90
N ALA A 178 2.72 -5.99 2.47
CA ALA A 178 3.84 -5.50 3.27
C ALA A 178 3.33 -4.61 4.40
N SER A 179 3.95 -4.72 5.57
CA SER A 179 3.71 -3.81 6.68
C SER A 179 4.58 -2.57 6.54
N THR A 180 4.02 -1.39 6.83
CA THR A 180 4.78 -0.14 6.92
C THR A 180 5.49 0.02 8.25
N ASP A 181 5.01 -0.67 9.30
CA ASP A 181 5.61 -0.69 10.62
C ASP A 181 5.50 -2.10 11.24
N ALA A 182 6.55 -2.89 11.05
CA ALA A 182 6.62 -4.25 11.57
C ALA A 182 6.74 -4.30 13.10
N THR A 183 6.93 -3.18 13.80
CA THR A 183 6.93 -3.13 15.26
C THR A 183 5.50 -3.07 15.83
N VAL A 184 4.54 -2.66 15.03
CA VAL A 184 3.11 -2.61 15.38
C VAL A 184 2.39 -3.87 14.90
N ALA A 185 2.52 -4.17 13.61
CA ALA A 185 1.87 -5.33 12.99
C ALA A 185 2.77 -5.98 11.94
N GLU A 186 2.92 -7.28 12.02
CA GLU A 186 3.49 -8.12 10.94
C GLU A 186 2.37 -8.56 10.00
N VAL A 187 2.69 -8.78 8.75
CA VAL A 187 1.77 -9.35 7.77
C VAL A 187 2.43 -10.51 7.02
N ASP A 188 1.70 -11.59 6.83
CA ASP A 188 2.12 -12.65 5.93
C ASP A 188 1.98 -12.17 4.48
N GLU A 189 3.12 -12.08 3.78
CA GLU A 189 3.20 -11.55 2.40
C GLU A 189 2.35 -12.36 1.40
N ALA A 190 2.12 -13.63 1.68
CA ALA A 190 1.40 -14.53 0.79
C ALA A 190 -0.10 -14.47 1.01
N THR A 191 -0.56 -14.44 2.26
CA THR A 191 -1.96 -14.61 2.62
C THR A 191 -2.66 -13.32 3.01
N GLY A 192 -1.91 -12.27 3.41
CA GLY A 192 -2.48 -11.05 3.93
C GLY A 192 -3.01 -11.17 5.37
N LEU A 193 -2.62 -12.23 6.10
CA LEU A 193 -2.92 -12.34 7.52
C LEU A 193 -2.03 -11.39 8.31
N ALA A 194 -2.61 -10.33 8.86
CA ALA A 194 -1.91 -9.36 9.69
C ALA A 194 -2.04 -9.75 11.15
N LYS A 195 -0.93 -9.72 11.90
CA LYS A 195 -0.87 -9.99 13.34
C LYS A 195 -0.28 -8.82 14.09
N VAL A 196 -0.97 -8.33 15.10
CA VAL A 196 -0.51 -7.24 15.96
C VAL A 196 0.52 -7.74 16.96
N ILE A 197 1.71 -7.13 16.97
CA ILE A 197 2.82 -7.50 17.85
C ILE A 197 3.22 -6.39 18.83
N GLY A 198 2.83 -5.14 18.54
CA GLY A 198 3.13 -3.98 19.40
C GLY A 198 1.95 -3.03 19.54
N HIS A 199 2.17 -1.92 20.23
CA HIS A 199 1.20 -0.84 20.36
C HIS A 199 1.56 0.28 19.39
N GLY A 200 0.54 0.94 18.81
CA GLY A 200 0.74 2.03 17.86
C GLY A 200 -0.25 1.96 16.69
N GLU A 201 0.09 2.66 15.64
CA GLU A 201 -0.62 2.60 14.37
C GLU A 201 0.38 2.30 13.25
N GLY A 202 0.07 1.26 12.48
CA GLY A 202 0.78 0.91 11.25
C GLY A 202 -0.22 0.74 10.12
N ALA A 203 0.28 0.64 8.89
CA ALA A 203 -0.52 0.28 7.75
C ALA A 203 0.01 -0.99 7.10
N VAL A 204 -0.88 -1.74 6.48
CA VAL A 204 -0.54 -2.82 5.56
C VAL A 204 -0.86 -2.34 4.15
N THR A 205 0.09 -2.46 3.26
CA THR A 205 -0.08 -2.21 1.83
C THR A 205 -0.26 -3.53 1.09
N ALA A 206 -1.10 -3.52 0.06
CA ALA A 206 -1.25 -4.62 -0.88
C ALA A 206 -0.99 -4.11 -2.30
N TRP A 207 -0.08 -4.76 -3.01
CA TRP A 207 0.28 -4.44 -4.38
C TRP A 207 -0.35 -5.45 -5.32
N TYR A 208 -1.11 -4.98 -6.29
CA TYR A 208 -1.70 -5.80 -7.34
C TYR A 208 -1.69 -5.06 -8.68
N SER A 209 -1.03 -5.62 -9.69
CA SER A 209 -0.99 -5.09 -11.08
C SER A 209 -0.68 -3.58 -11.16
N GLY A 210 0.32 -3.11 -10.39
CA GLY A 210 0.72 -1.70 -10.37
C GLY A 210 -0.15 -0.79 -9.49
N GLN A 211 -1.26 -1.30 -8.93
CA GLN A 211 -2.12 -0.57 -7.99
C GLN A 211 -1.76 -0.92 -6.55
N ILE A 212 -2.00 0.03 -5.65
CA ILE A 212 -1.75 -0.13 -4.22
C ILE A 212 -3.04 0.13 -3.45
N ALA A 213 -3.42 -0.83 -2.61
CA ALA A 213 -4.44 -0.64 -1.59
C ALA A 213 -3.80 -0.59 -0.20
N LEU A 214 -4.45 0.10 0.73
CA LEU A 214 -3.94 0.31 2.08
C LEU A 214 -5.02 0.01 3.12
N ALA A 215 -4.64 -0.71 4.17
CA ALA A 215 -5.42 -0.89 5.39
C ALA A 215 -4.63 -0.39 6.60
N ARG A 216 -5.31 0.32 7.49
CA ARG A 216 -4.72 0.82 8.72
C ARG A 216 -5.03 -0.11 9.89
N ILE A 217 -4.01 -0.42 10.69
CA ILE A 217 -4.12 -1.24 11.89
C ILE A 217 -3.70 -0.39 13.08
N THR A 218 -4.61 -0.20 14.03
CA THR A 218 -4.38 0.52 15.27
C THR A 218 -4.38 -0.45 16.44
N SER A 219 -3.34 -0.40 17.26
CA SER A 219 -3.24 -1.16 18.52
C SER A 219 -3.09 -0.19 19.69
N PRO A 220 -4.16 0.08 20.45
CA PRO A 220 -4.12 1.02 21.56
C PRO A 220 -3.15 0.58 22.65
N TRP A 221 -2.53 1.55 23.34
CA TRP A 221 -1.80 1.27 24.58
C TRP A 221 -2.76 0.80 25.68
N PRO A 222 -2.29 -0.03 26.61
CA PRO A 222 -3.10 -0.56 27.73
C PRO A 222 -3.27 0.49 28.84
N SER A 223 -3.65 1.72 28.48
CA SER A 223 -3.92 2.82 29.40
C SER A 223 -5.42 2.97 29.59
N ASP A 224 -5.84 3.41 30.75
CA ASP A 224 -7.25 3.76 31.02
C ASP A 224 -7.35 5.28 31.10
N ILE A 225 -7.65 5.90 29.96
CA ILE A 225 -7.75 7.36 29.83
C ILE A 225 -9.22 7.73 29.67
N PRO A 226 -9.82 8.45 30.65
CA PRO A 226 -11.21 8.87 30.55
C PRO A 226 -11.46 9.77 29.34
N ASP A 227 -12.63 9.62 28.72
CA ASP A 227 -13.05 10.40 27.55
C ASP A 227 -13.06 11.91 27.80
N GLU A 228 -13.27 12.32 29.06
CA GLU A 228 -13.24 13.71 29.49
C GLU A 228 -11.90 14.38 29.21
N VAL A 229 -10.80 13.64 29.28
CA VAL A 229 -9.46 14.16 28.97
C VAL A 229 -9.39 14.70 27.53
N TYR A 230 -10.03 14.00 26.60
CA TYR A 230 -10.04 14.42 25.19
C TYR A 230 -11.09 15.50 24.92
N SER A 231 -12.27 15.39 25.54
CA SER A 231 -13.36 16.36 25.34
C SER A 231 -13.08 17.73 25.94
N GLN A 232 -12.34 17.78 27.06
CA GLN A 232 -11.97 19.02 27.75
C GLN A 232 -10.68 19.66 27.20
N THR A 233 -9.92 18.96 26.34
CA THR A 233 -8.72 19.55 25.71
C THR A 233 -9.12 20.68 24.76
N PRO A 234 -8.57 21.89 24.89
CA PRO A 234 -8.87 23.02 24.02
C PRO A 234 -8.57 22.70 22.54
N ARG A 235 -9.45 23.16 21.66
CA ARG A 235 -9.33 23.04 20.21
C ARG A 235 -9.32 24.42 19.58
N ARG A 236 -8.47 24.63 18.60
CA ARG A 236 -8.37 25.88 17.83
C ARG A 236 -8.86 25.68 16.39
N ASN A 237 -8.65 24.49 15.81
CA ASN A 237 -9.00 24.20 14.44
C ASN A 237 -9.20 22.69 14.20
N VAL A 238 -9.51 22.33 12.96
CA VAL A 238 -9.76 20.95 12.51
C VAL A 238 -8.57 19.98 12.76
N ILE A 239 -7.35 20.51 12.85
CA ILE A 239 -6.16 19.68 13.12
C ILE A 239 -6.21 19.15 14.54
N ASP A 240 -6.63 19.97 15.51
CA ASP A 240 -6.77 19.53 16.91
C ASP A 240 -7.79 18.39 17.03
N ASP A 241 -8.92 18.48 16.32
CA ASP A 241 -9.91 17.42 16.28
C ASP A 241 -9.35 16.12 15.73
N ALA A 242 -8.58 16.20 14.64
CA ALA A 242 -7.96 15.03 14.03
C ALA A 242 -6.90 14.41 14.96
N VAL A 243 -6.05 15.24 15.59
CA VAL A 243 -4.99 14.80 16.52
C VAL A 243 -5.61 14.16 17.77
N LEU A 244 -6.59 14.82 18.39
CA LEU A 244 -7.27 14.28 19.59
C LEU A 244 -8.02 12.99 19.27
N GLY A 245 -8.65 12.90 18.10
CA GLY A 245 -9.26 11.66 17.61
C GLY A 245 -8.25 10.53 17.46
N GLN A 246 -7.05 10.82 16.98
CA GLN A 246 -5.98 9.84 16.87
C GLN A 246 -5.43 9.43 18.23
N LEU A 247 -5.16 10.38 19.13
CA LEU A 247 -4.70 10.10 20.49
C LEU A 247 -5.71 9.22 21.24
N ARG A 248 -7.02 9.50 21.08
CA ARG A 248 -8.10 8.69 21.66
C ARG A 248 -8.09 7.26 21.11
N ARG A 249 -7.97 7.07 19.80
CA ARG A 249 -7.86 5.73 19.18
C ARG A 249 -6.66 4.94 19.70
N LEU A 250 -5.55 5.63 19.97
CA LEU A 250 -4.32 5.03 20.49
C LEU A 250 -4.31 4.90 22.01
N ASN A 251 -5.31 5.43 22.70
CA ASN A 251 -5.38 5.48 24.16
C ASN A 251 -4.18 6.21 24.77
N LEU A 252 -3.82 7.35 24.16
CA LEU A 252 -2.72 8.22 24.57
C LEU A 252 -3.25 9.54 25.09
N LYS A 253 -2.76 9.94 26.26
CA LYS A 253 -3.08 11.25 26.84
C LYS A 253 -2.41 12.37 26.05
N PRO A 254 -3.13 13.47 25.71
CA PRO A 254 -2.50 14.66 25.17
C PRO A 254 -1.42 15.18 26.11
N SER A 255 -0.29 15.59 25.56
CA SER A 255 0.75 16.25 26.32
C SER A 255 0.26 17.61 26.85
N PRO A 256 0.75 18.10 28.00
CA PRO A 256 0.45 19.43 28.46
C PRO A 256 0.93 20.47 27.45
N ARG A 257 0.34 21.66 27.52
CA ARG A 257 0.78 22.80 26.69
C ARG A 257 2.26 23.09 26.95
N SER A 258 3.04 23.30 25.87
CA SER A 258 4.45 23.65 25.96
C SER A 258 4.67 24.88 26.82
N SER A 259 5.79 24.95 27.56
CA SER A 259 6.21 26.17 28.27
C SER A 259 6.45 27.31 27.27
N ASP A 260 6.51 28.56 27.77
CA ASP A 260 6.78 29.71 26.94
C ASP A 260 8.19 29.66 26.33
N SER A 261 9.18 29.12 27.05
CA SER A 261 10.53 28.92 26.55
C SER A 261 10.61 27.86 25.43
N GLU A 262 9.82 26.81 25.52
CA GLU A 262 9.72 25.82 24.42
C GLU A 262 8.94 26.40 23.24
N PHE A 263 7.86 27.13 23.51
CA PHE A 263 7.02 27.73 22.47
C PHE A 263 7.82 28.71 21.61
N ILE A 264 8.52 29.69 22.23
CA ILE A 264 9.25 30.71 21.50
C ILE A 264 10.31 30.10 20.57
N ARG A 265 11.01 29.07 21.04
CA ARG A 265 12.00 28.36 20.24
C ARG A 265 11.33 27.62 19.07
N ARG A 266 10.26 26.86 19.34
CA ARG A 266 9.59 26.04 18.32
C ARG A 266 8.92 26.89 17.27
N VAL A 267 8.19 27.94 17.66
CA VAL A 267 7.49 28.80 16.70
C VAL A 267 8.45 29.49 15.72
N HIS A 268 9.63 29.93 16.16
CA HIS A 268 10.64 30.48 15.26
C HIS A 268 11.17 29.43 14.28
N LEU A 269 11.48 28.23 14.75
CA LEU A 269 11.96 27.15 13.88
C LEU A 269 10.88 26.71 12.88
N ASP A 270 9.63 26.62 13.32
CA ASP A 270 8.53 26.14 12.49
C ASP A 270 8.06 27.19 11.47
N VAL A 271 8.11 28.49 11.81
CA VAL A 271 7.60 29.55 10.94
C VAL A 271 8.68 30.14 10.03
N VAL A 272 9.86 30.45 10.58
CA VAL A 272 10.94 31.15 9.84
C VAL A 272 12.23 30.35 9.69
N GLY A 273 12.30 29.14 10.25
CA GLY A 273 13.46 28.25 10.14
C GLY A 273 14.70 28.68 10.93
N MET A 274 14.58 29.69 11.79
CA MET A 274 15.69 30.23 12.56
C MET A 274 15.41 30.20 14.06
N LEU A 275 16.46 30.33 14.87
CA LEU A 275 16.30 30.49 16.31
C LEU A 275 15.97 31.95 16.67
N PRO A 276 15.16 32.20 17.74
CA PRO A 276 14.98 33.56 18.25
C PRO A 276 16.27 34.11 18.80
N THR A 277 16.44 35.45 18.70
CA THR A 277 17.57 36.09 19.37
C THR A 277 17.38 36.08 20.89
N PRO A 278 18.46 36.24 21.68
CA PRO A 278 18.34 36.34 23.13
C PRO A 278 17.45 37.50 23.60
N GLU A 279 17.44 38.61 22.87
CA GLU A 279 16.62 39.79 23.13
C GLU A 279 15.15 39.50 22.95
N VAL A 280 14.78 38.93 21.82
CA VAL A 280 13.39 38.49 21.51
C VAL A 280 12.92 37.48 22.53
N THR A 281 13.77 36.52 22.89
CA THR A 281 13.43 35.49 23.89
C THR A 281 13.15 36.11 25.24
N ARG A 282 14.00 37.04 25.72
CA ARG A 282 13.81 37.70 27.02
C ARG A 282 12.54 38.57 27.03
N ALA A 283 12.31 39.35 25.97
CA ALA A 283 11.10 40.16 25.83
C ALA A 283 9.82 39.28 25.85
N PHE A 284 9.78 38.21 25.10
CA PHE A 284 8.64 37.28 25.06
C PHE A 284 8.38 36.63 26.44
N LEU A 285 9.43 36.20 27.13
CA LEU A 285 9.28 35.56 28.45
C LEU A 285 8.84 36.55 29.52
N ALA A 286 9.23 37.83 29.41
CA ALA A 286 8.84 38.88 30.33
C ALA A 286 7.41 39.43 30.08
N ASP A 287 6.84 39.18 28.89
CA ASP A 287 5.50 39.66 28.53
C ASP A 287 4.43 38.90 29.32
N PRO A 288 3.59 39.54 30.14
CA PRO A 288 2.50 38.89 30.88
C PRO A 288 1.25 38.68 30.06
N SER A 289 1.20 39.14 28.82
CA SER A 289 -0.01 39.09 27.98
C SER A 289 -0.44 37.63 27.68
N GLU A 290 -1.73 37.36 27.83
CA GLU A 290 -2.31 36.06 27.46
C GLU A 290 -2.29 35.82 25.95
N THR A 291 -2.25 36.90 25.14
CA THR A 291 -2.23 36.85 23.66
C THR A 291 -0.83 36.88 23.07
N LYS A 292 0.22 36.91 23.88
CA LYS A 292 1.63 37.04 23.41
C LYS A 292 2.03 35.94 22.40
N ARG A 293 1.49 34.72 22.54
CA ARG A 293 1.78 33.62 21.60
C ARG A 293 1.18 33.88 20.22
N ASP A 294 -0.06 34.35 20.17
CA ASP A 294 -0.73 34.67 18.92
C ASP A 294 -0.08 35.88 18.24
N ALA A 295 0.26 36.93 19.02
CA ALA A 295 1.00 38.08 18.53
C ALA A 295 2.38 37.68 17.96
N MET A 296 3.09 36.77 18.62
CA MET A 296 4.37 36.26 18.13
C MET A 296 4.21 35.52 16.79
N ILE A 297 3.19 34.64 16.65
CA ILE A 297 2.91 33.93 15.39
C ILE A 297 2.70 34.97 14.26
N GLU A 298 1.79 35.93 14.47
CA GLU A 298 1.49 36.96 13.47
C GLU A 298 2.73 37.78 13.09
N SER A 299 3.57 38.14 14.06
CA SER A 299 4.80 38.89 13.81
C SER A 299 5.79 38.09 12.95
N LEU A 300 5.91 36.77 13.15
CA LEU A 300 6.79 35.91 12.38
C LEU A 300 6.26 35.68 10.96
N LEU A 301 4.94 35.52 10.79
CA LEU A 301 4.31 35.38 9.48
C LEU A 301 4.50 36.61 8.58
N ALA A 302 4.67 37.80 9.19
CA ALA A 302 4.91 39.07 8.48
C ALA A 302 6.38 39.28 8.08
N GLN A 303 7.31 38.44 8.52
CA GLN A 303 8.75 38.58 8.24
C GLN A 303 9.10 38.05 6.83
N PRO A 304 10.04 38.67 6.12
CA PRO A 304 10.53 38.18 4.84
C PRO A 304 11.14 36.77 4.95
N GLU A 305 11.73 36.42 6.07
CA GLU A 305 12.30 35.11 6.37
C GLU A 305 11.26 34.00 6.32
N PHE A 306 9.98 34.29 6.59
CA PHE A 306 8.89 33.36 6.39
C PHE A 306 8.77 32.94 4.91
N VAL A 307 8.80 33.92 4.01
CA VAL A 307 8.71 33.69 2.57
C VAL A 307 9.92 32.89 2.08
N ASP A 308 11.12 33.26 2.51
CA ASP A 308 12.35 32.59 2.11
C ASP A 308 12.38 31.13 2.59
N TYR A 309 12.04 30.89 3.85
CA TYR A 309 12.01 29.56 4.44
C TYR A 309 10.98 28.64 3.76
N TRP A 310 9.76 29.12 3.58
CA TRP A 310 8.71 28.30 2.98
C TRP A 310 8.88 28.13 1.47
N THR A 311 9.46 29.12 0.77
CA THR A 311 9.88 28.95 -0.62
C THR A 311 10.90 27.82 -0.75
N TYR A 312 11.90 27.78 0.13
CA TYR A 312 12.88 26.69 0.14
C TYR A 312 12.21 25.33 0.42
N ARG A 313 11.38 25.25 1.48
CA ARG A 313 10.69 24.01 1.86
C ARG A 313 9.77 23.47 0.76
N LEU A 314 9.00 24.34 0.12
CA LEU A 314 8.11 23.97 -0.98
C LEU A 314 8.90 23.62 -2.23
N SER A 315 9.99 24.33 -2.52
CA SER A 315 10.88 24.00 -3.66
C SER A 315 11.47 22.61 -3.52
N ASP A 316 11.86 22.21 -2.31
CA ASP A 316 12.38 20.89 -2.02
C ASP A 316 11.28 19.81 -2.17
N LEU A 317 10.09 20.07 -1.64
CA LEU A 317 8.92 19.20 -1.78
C LEU A 317 8.53 18.96 -3.26
N PHE A 318 8.55 20.01 -4.08
CA PHE A 318 8.23 19.94 -5.50
C PHE A 318 9.44 19.57 -6.38
N LEU A 319 10.58 19.23 -5.80
CA LEU A 319 11.82 18.90 -6.49
C LEU A 319 12.23 19.97 -7.52
N ILE A 320 12.01 21.24 -7.19
CA ILE A 320 12.42 22.39 -8.01
C ILE A 320 13.94 22.53 -7.93
N SER A 321 14.62 22.46 -9.06
CA SER A 321 16.08 22.65 -9.09
C SER A 321 16.47 23.64 -10.19
N GLY A 322 17.49 24.46 -9.95
CA GLY A 322 18.02 25.41 -10.92
C GLY A 322 18.52 24.77 -12.22
N ARG A 323 18.79 23.45 -12.21
CA ARG A 323 19.12 22.68 -13.43
C ARG A 323 17.90 22.48 -14.34
N LYS A 324 16.68 22.40 -13.75
CA LYS A 324 15.42 22.25 -14.49
C LYS A 324 14.85 23.60 -14.94
N LEU A 325 15.24 24.69 -14.29
CA LEU A 325 14.80 26.06 -14.57
C LEU A 325 15.82 26.83 -15.43
N ARG A 326 16.47 26.19 -16.41
CA ARG A 326 17.36 26.91 -17.35
C ARG A 326 16.52 27.92 -18.14
N PRO A 327 16.94 29.20 -18.24
CA PRO A 327 16.32 30.17 -19.12
C PRO A 327 16.39 29.64 -20.57
N GLY A 328 15.23 29.49 -21.22
CA GLY A 328 15.13 29.04 -22.62
C GLY A 328 14.66 27.59 -22.83
N THR A 329 14.41 26.81 -21.78
CA THR A 329 13.67 25.55 -21.92
C THR A 329 12.21 25.81 -21.55
N GLU A 330 11.32 25.80 -22.54
CA GLU A 330 9.89 25.72 -22.31
C GLU A 330 9.61 24.58 -21.31
N PRO A 331 8.70 24.78 -20.31
CA PRO A 331 8.34 23.69 -19.46
C PRO A 331 7.70 22.60 -20.32
N THR A 332 8.43 21.51 -20.51
CA THR A 332 7.85 20.29 -21.07
C THR A 332 6.67 19.96 -20.17
N THR A 333 5.46 20.13 -20.70
CA THR A 333 4.23 19.72 -20.04
C THR A 333 4.45 18.30 -19.55
N ALA A 334 4.42 18.14 -18.21
CA ALA A 334 4.43 16.83 -17.61
C ALA A 334 3.21 16.09 -18.18
N THR A 335 3.49 15.18 -19.11
CA THR A 335 2.49 14.21 -19.55
C THR A 335 2.12 13.42 -18.31
N THR A 336 0.92 13.65 -17.84
CA THR A 336 0.28 12.88 -16.76
C THR A 336 0.31 11.42 -17.19
N VAL A 337 1.01 10.60 -16.42
CA VAL A 337 0.97 9.14 -16.50
C VAL A 337 0.09 8.66 -15.36
#